data_2b9552753cbe26cd43a985952c82713d
#
_entry.id   2b9552753cbe26cd43a985952c82713d
#
_cell.length_a   1.000
_cell.length_b   1.000
_cell.length_c   1.000
_cell.angle_alpha   90.00
_cell.angle_beta   90.00
_cell.angle_gamma   90.00
#
_symmetry.space_group_name_H-M   'P 1'
#
loop_
_entity.id
_entity.type
_entity.pdbx_description
1 polymer ?
#
loop_
_entity_poly.entity_id
_entity_poly.type
_entity_poly.pdbx_seq_one_letter_code
_entity_poly.pdbx_strand_id
1 'polypeptide(L)'
;MENFHIRMGEPVVPATKFCHDADRGLLFGKAFDCRIGCAAMLEALHRLEGKELPCDVVAVLSSQEEVGHRGSQVAVHNVKPDIAIVMEGCPADDTFTEPYAIQTALKKGPMFRHMDVSVICAPRYQRWALDLAAKLGIPVQESVREGGGNNAATIQSTLSGAPAIVAGVPVRYAHSTDCISTEFDFEATVQMVIALLENIDADVIRSF
;
A
#
# COMPACT_ATOMS: atom_id res chain seq x y z
N MET A 1 -19.11 31.20 7.19
CA MET A 1 -17.80 31.14 6.52
C MET A 1 -16.93 32.35 6.84
N GLU A 2 -17.47 33.56 6.78
CA GLU A 2 -16.68 34.79 7.04
C GLU A 2 -15.99 34.82 8.42
N ASN A 3 -16.66 34.36 9.48
CA ASN A 3 -16.11 34.36 10.84
C ASN A 3 -14.91 33.37 11.03
N PHE A 4 -14.67 32.47 10.10
CA PHE A 4 -13.59 31.46 10.17
C PHE A 4 -12.58 31.65 9.08
N HIS A 5 -12.72 32.69 8.25
CA HIS A 5 -11.85 32.96 7.10
C HIS A 5 -11.72 31.79 6.09
N ILE A 6 -12.75 30.93 6.02
CA ILE A 6 -12.79 29.77 5.11
C ILE A 6 -13.18 30.24 3.72
N ARG A 7 -12.37 29.87 2.72
CA ARG A 7 -12.62 30.15 1.30
C ARG A 7 -13.30 28.98 0.61
N MET A 8 -13.95 29.26 -0.51
CA MET A 8 -14.51 28.21 -1.36
C MET A 8 -13.39 27.32 -1.88
N GLY A 9 -13.59 26.00 -1.82
CA GLY A 9 -12.62 25.01 -2.25
C GLY A 9 -11.59 24.58 -1.19
N GLU A 10 -11.60 25.21 -0.01
CA GLU A 10 -10.74 24.75 1.10
C GLU A 10 -11.27 23.43 1.67
N PRO A 11 -10.38 22.44 1.93
CA PRO A 11 -10.78 21.17 2.51
C PRO A 11 -11.21 21.33 3.97
N VAL A 12 -12.25 20.60 4.35
CA VAL A 12 -12.68 20.45 5.74
C VAL A 12 -12.57 18.98 6.11
N VAL A 13 -11.80 18.69 7.15
CA VAL A 13 -11.54 17.31 7.57
C VAL A 13 -11.84 17.13 9.06
N PRO A 14 -12.17 15.91 9.52
CA PRO A 14 -12.33 15.62 10.95
C PRO A 14 -11.07 15.96 11.74
N ALA A 15 -11.25 16.40 12.98
CA ALA A 15 -10.15 16.73 13.90
C ALA A 15 -9.52 15.50 14.58
N THR A 16 -9.83 14.29 14.11
CA THR A 16 -9.30 13.03 14.64
C THR A 16 -7.79 13.09 14.77
N LYS A 17 -7.29 12.73 15.93
CA LYS A 17 -5.86 12.66 16.25
C LYS A 17 -5.37 11.24 16.14
N PHE A 18 -4.11 11.08 15.76
CA PHE A 18 -3.43 9.79 15.84
C PHE A 18 -3.28 9.37 17.30
N CYS A 19 -3.57 8.09 17.57
CA CYS A 19 -3.37 7.46 18.86
C CYS A 19 -2.77 6.07 18.65
N HIS A 20 -1.78 5.72 19.46
CA HIS A 20 -1.21 4.39 19.54
C HIS A 20 -1.54 3.78 20.91
N ASP A 21 -2.35 2.73 20.92
CA ASP A 21 -2.60 1.87 22.08
C ASP A 21 -1.53 0.76 22.09
N ALA A 22 -0.42 1.03 22.77
CA ALA A 22 0.71 0.11 22.81
C ALA A 22 0.37 -1.21 23.54
N ASP A 23 -0.55 -1.18 24.51
CA ASP A 23 -0.95 -2.39 25.25
C ASP A 23 -1.66 -3.40 24.34
N ARG A 24 -2.40 -2.92 23.34
CA ARG A 24 -3.14 -3.76 22.38
C ARG A 24 -2.47 -3.84 21.01
N GLY A 25 -1.44 -3.01 20.77
CA GLY A 25 -0.78 -2.86 19.48
C GLY A 25 -1.73 -2.29 18.41
N LEU A 26 -2.62 -1.36 18.80
CA LEU A 26 -3.59 -0.76 17.90
C LEU A 26 -3.20 0.66 17.54
N LEU A 27 -3.42 0.98 16.27
CA LEU A 27 -3.22 2.30 15.70
C LEU A 27 -4.59 2.89 15.33
N PHE A 28 -4.85 4.11 15.78
CA PHE A 28 -6.07 4.86 15.46
C PHE A 28 -5.70 6.17 14.78
N GLY A 29 -6.47 6.54 13.77
CA GLY A 29 -6.24 7.81 13.10
C GLY A 29 -7.17 8.00 11.92
N LYS A 30 -7.00 9.09 11.20
CA LYS A 30 -7.72 9.38 9.96
C LYS A 30 -6.81 9.22 8.76
N ALA A 31 -7.43 8.98 7.59
CA ALA A 31 -6.73 8.90 6.31
C ALA A 31 -5.55 7.91 6.34
N PHE A 32 -5.73 6.74 6.97
CA PHE A 32 -4.77 5.65 6.88
C PHE A 32 -4.66 5.15 5.45
N ASP A 33 -5.71 5.25 4.69
CA ASP A 33 -5.72 5.23 3.26
C ASP A 33 -5.35 6.62 2.71
N CYS A 34 -4.16 6.83 2.06
CA CYS A 34 -3.07 5.85 2.11
C CYS A 34 -1.86 6.36 2.93
N ARG A 35 -2.08 7.10 4.01
CA ARG A 35 -0.98 7.64 4.83
C ARG A 35 -0.22 6.57 5.59
N ILE A 36 -0.86 5.44 5.93
CA ILE A 36 -0.18 4.32 6.58
C ILE A 36 0.73 3.59 5.60
N GLY A 37 0.32 3.44 4.34
CA GLY A 37 1.19 2.93 3.27
C GLY A 37 2.39 3.84 3.01
N CYS A 38 2.17 5.16 2.98
CA CYS A 38 3.26 6.14 2.90
C CYS A 38 4.24 6.01 4.08
N ALA A 39 3.72 5.85 5.30
CA ALA A 39 4.56 5.68 6.49
C ALA A 39 5.37 4.38 6.42
N ALA A 40 4.77 3.27 5.99
CA ALA A 40 5.47 1.99 5.83
C ALA A 40 6.58 2.07 4.77
N MET A 41 6.35 2.77 3.67
CA MET A 41 7.36 3.04 2.65
C MET A 41 8.55 3.84 3.23
N LEU A 42 8.27 4.93 3.94
CA LEU A 42 9.32 5.78 4.53
C LEU A 42 10.10 5.02 5.59
N GLU A 43 9.45 4.22 6.42
CA GLU A 43 10.11 3.39 7.44
C GLU A 43 11.00 2.31 6.80
N ALA A 44 10.51 1.65 5.72
CA ALA A 44 11.33 0.69 4.99
C ALA A 44 12.60 1.33 4.42
N LEU A 45 12.49 2.51 3.81
CA LEU A 45 13.64 3.25 3.29
C LEU A 45 14.59 3.69 4.40
N HIS A 46 14.07 4.14 5.54
CA HIS A 46 14.89 4.48 6.69
C HIS A 46 15.73 3.30 7.19
N ARG A 47 15.12 2.10 7.28
CA ARG A 47 15.85 0.87 7.69
C ARG A 47 16.82 0.35 6.63
N LEU A 48 16.68 0.78 5.39
CA LEU A 48 17.58 0.45 4.29
C LEU A 48 18.70 1.49 4.10
N GLU A 49 18.69 2.57 4.86
CA GLU A 49 19.71 3.62 4.76
C GLU A 49 21.11 3.04 4.93
N GLY A 50 22.00 3.37 3.98
CA GLY A 50 23.39 2.88 3.96
C GLY A 50 23.57 1.43 3.50
N LYS A 51 22.51 0.71 3.14
CA LYS A 51 22.62 -0.62 2.53
C LYS A 51 22.78 -0.52 1.02
N GLU A 52 23.61 -1.39 0.46
CA GLU A 52 23.66 -1.61 -0.99
C GLU A 52 22.47 -2.49 -1.39
N LEU A 53 21.67 -2.01 -2.34
CA LEU A 53 20.54 -2.74 -2.90
C LEU A 53 20.85 -3.22 -4.31
N PRO A 54 20.25 -4.34 -4.76
CA PRO A 54 20.50 -4.90 -6.07
C PRO A 54 19.85 -4.12 -7.24
N CYS A 55 19.07 -3.09 -6.92
CA CYS A 55 18.40 -2.20 -7.89
C CYS A 55 18.29 -0.78 -7.35
N ASP A 56 18.08 0.19 -8.25
CA ASP A 56 17.73 1.55 -7.87
C ASP A 56 16.32 1.62 -7.33
N VAL A 57 16.13 2.36 -6.25
CA VAL A 57 14.82 2.55 -5.61
C VAL A 57 14.40 4.00 -5.67
N VAL A 58 13.24 4.26 -6.24
CA VAL A 58 12.64 5.59 -6.30
C VAL A 58 11.32 5.60 -5.54
N ALA A 59 11.28 6.28 -4.41
CA ALA A 59 10.04 6.47 -3.66
C ALA A 59 9.21 7.61 -4.24
N VAL A 60 7.92 7.37 -4.43
CA VAL A 60 6.98 8.34 -4.98
C VAL A 60 5.79 8.52 -4.04
N LEU A 61 5.61 9.73 -3.54
CA LEU A 61 4.40 10.16 -2.85
C LEU A 61 3.51 10.89 -3.86
N SER A 62 2.60 10.17 -4.49
CA SER A 62 1.74 10.72 -5.53
C SER A 62 0.53 11.45 -4.96
N SER A 63 0.08 12.50 -5.65
CA SER A 63 -1.12 13.24 -5.30
C SER A 63 -2.33 12.76 -6.10
N GLN A 64 -3.54 13.08 -5.61
CA GLN A 64 -4.79 12.87 -6.33
C GLN A 64 -5.05 11.39 -6.70
N GLU A 65 -4.69 10.47 -5.80
CA GLU A 65 -5.00 9.04 -5.97
C GLU A 65 -6.52 8.84 -5.97
N GLU A 66 -7.24 9.37 -4.97
CA GLU A 66 -8.68 9.24 -4.70
C GLU A 66 -9.60 9.80 -5.81
N VAL A 67 -9.05 10.50 -6.78
CA VAL A 67 -9.81 11.09 -7.90
C VAL A 67 -9.30 10.63 -9.26
N GLY A 68 -8.72 9.43 -9.32
CA GLY A 68 -8.32 8.76 -10.55
C GLY A 68 -6.82 8.59 -10.76
N HIS A 69 -6.06 8.35 -9.69
CA HIS A 69 -4.62 7.98 -9.72
C HIS A 69 -3.74 8.97 -10.51
N ARG A 70 -4.10 10.27 -10.49
CA ARG A 70 -3.55 11.27 -11.42
C ARG A 70 -2.08 11.55 -11.19
N GLY A 71 -1.65 11.61 -9.93
CA GLY A 71 -0.25 11.86 -9.58
C GLY A 71 0.68 10.74 -10.02
N SER A 72 0.27 9.48 -9.87
CA SER A 72 1.07 8.32 -10.30
C SER A 72 1.21 8.27 -11.82
N GLN A 73 0.17 8.62 -12.58
CA GLN A 73 0.25 8.71 -14.03
C GLN A 73 1.33 9.69 -14.49
N VAL A 74 1.41 10.86 -13.83
CA VAL A 74 2.45 11.86 -14.14
C VAL A 74 3.83 11.38 -13.68
N ALA A 75 3.92 10.76 -12.51
CA ALA A 75 5.18 10.28 -11.95
C ALA A 75 5.84 9.21 -12.85
N VAL A 76 5.07 8.31 -13.46
CA VAL A 76 5.59 7.28 -14.38
C VAL A 76 6.38 7.88 -15.55
N HIS A 77 5.96 9.02 -16.07
CA HIS A 77 6.68 9.68 -17.16
C HIS A 77 8.09 10.17 -16.75
N ASN A 78 8.27 10.51 -15.49
CA ASN A 78 9.55 10.98 -14.96
C ASN A 78 10.42 9.82 -14.46
N VAL A 79 9.83 8.88 -13.73
CA VAL A 79 10.55 7.74 -13.10
C VAL A 79 10.86 6.67 -14.12
N LYS A 80 9.91 6.32 -15.00
CA LYS A 80 10.01 5.23 -15.99
C LYS A 80 10.43 3.91 -15.32
N PRO A 81 9.65 3.41 -14.36
CA PRO A 81 10.03 2.25 -13.58
C PRO A 81 10.03 0.98 -14.43
N ASP A 82 10.95 0.04 -14.15
CA ASP A 82 10.93 -1.31 -14.72
C ASP A 82 9.84 -2.16 -14.03
N ILE A 83 9.61 -1.93 -12.74
CA ILE A 83 8.57 -2.56 -11.92
C ILE A 83 8.09 -1.59 -10.85
N ALA A 84 6.96 -1.88 -10.21
CA ALA A 84 6.46 -1.07 -9.11
C ALA A 84 5.91 -1.90 -7.94
N ILE A 85 6.11 -1.39 -6.74
CA ILE A 85 5.43 -1.81 -5.51
C ILE A 85 4.52 -0.66 -5.09
N VAL A 86 3.22 -0.88 -5.10
CA VAL A 86 2.23 0.12 -4.66
C VAL A 86 1.89 -0.17 -3.20
N MET A 87 2.12 0.83 -2.36
CA MET A 87 1.87 0.75 -0.92
C MET A 87 0.52 1.38 -0.60
N GLU A 88 -0.35 0.64 0.06
CA GLU A 88 -1.73 1.08 0.33
C GLU A 88 -2.14 0.93 1.80
N GLY A 89 -3.19 1.66 2.20
CA GLY A 89 -4.01 1.35 3.36
C GLY A 89 -5.21 0.51 2.90
N CYS A 90 -5.08 -0.81 2.92
CA CYS A 90 -6.07 -1.70 2.32
C CYS A 90 -7.26 -1.95 3.24
N PRO A 91 -8.53 -1.87 2.74
CA PRO A 91 -9.68 -2.17 3.55
C PRO A 91 -9.67 -3.59 4.12
N ALA A 92 -9.73 -3.71 5.45
CA ALA A 92 -10.00 -4.96 6.14
C ALA A 92 -11.51 -5.23 6.13
N ASP A 93 -11.90 -6.49 5.88
CA ASP A 93 -13.28 -6.92 5.78
C ASP A 93 -13.73 -7.84 6.92
N ASP A 94 -12.89 -8.03 7.91
CA ASP A 94 -13.06 -8.95 9.02
C ASP A 94 -14.12 -8.54 10.08
N THR A 95 -14.77 -7.39 9.89
CA THR A 95 -15.84 -6.93 10.80
C THR A 95 -17.24 -7.04 10.20
N PHE A 96 -17.37 -7.27 8.89
CA PHE A 96 -18.66 -7.27 8.20
C PHE A 96 -18.82 -8.39 7.16
N THR A 97 -17.79 -9.23 7.00
CA THR A 97 -17.80 -10.36 6.06
C THR A 97 -17.93 -11.66 6.86
N GLU A 98 -18.67 -12.62 6.32
CA GLU A 98 -18.77 -13.96 6.91
C GLU A 98 -17.38 -14.59 7.03
N PRO A 99 -17.09 -15.32 8.13
CA PRO A 99 -15.73 -15.80 8.42
C PRO A 99 -15.06 -16.58 7.29
N TYR A 100 -15.81 -17.33 6.50
CA TYR A 100 -15.28 -18.11 5.37
C TYR A 100 -14.94 -17.27 4.15
N ALA A 101 -15.42 -16.02 4.07
CA ALA A 101 -15.24 -15.12 2.94
C ALA A 101 -14.28 -13.96 3.26
N ILE A 102 -13.75 -13.88 4.49
CA ILE A 102 -12.78 -12.85 4.88
C ILE A 102 -11.50 -13.02 4.06
N GLN A 103 -11.09 -11.96 3.38
CA GLN A 103 -9.86 -11.92 2.59
C GLN A 103 -8.77 -11.06 3.25
N THR A 104 -9.16 -10.10 4.10
CA THR A 104 -8.23 -9.21 4.78
C THR A 104 -8.67 -8.96 6.21
N ALA A 105 -7.86 -9.42 7.16
CA ALA A 105 -8.10 -9.24 8.59
C ALA A 105 -6.93 -8.51 9.26
N LEU A 106 -7.20 -7.82 10.37
CA LEU A 106 -6.13 -7.26 11.21
C LEU A 106 -5.31 -8.38 11.87
N LYS A 107 -4.05 -8.09 12.16
CA LYS A 107 -3.06 -9.01 12.79
C LYS A 107 -2.74 -10.24 11.93
N LYS A 108 -2.77 -10.08 10.61
CA LYS A 108 -2.44 -11.14 9.63
C LYS A 108 -1.35 -10.75 8.63
N GLY A 109 -0.77 -9.56 8.77
CA GLY A 109 0.25 -9.02 7.87
C GLY A 109 -0.33 -8.32 6.64
N PRO A 110 0.54 -7.82 5.74
CA PRO A 110 0.13 -7.09 4.56
C PRO A 110 -0.79 -7.90 3.64
N MET A 111 -1.72 -7.20 2.99
CA MET A 111 -2.57 -7.76 1.97
C MET A 111 -1.96 -7.53 0.58
N PHE A 112 -1.72 -8.61 -0.15
CA PHE A 112 -1.40 -8.58 -1.57
C PHE A 112 -2.67 -8.65 -2.41
N ARG A 113 -2.89 -7.63 -3.23
CA ARG A 113 -4.06 -7.55 -4.11
C ARG A 113 -3.74 -8.23 -5.44
N HIS A 114 -4.51 -9.25 -5.79
CA HIS A 114 -4.41 -9.89 -7.11
C HIS A 114 -5.09 -9.06 -8.19
N MET A 115 -6.28 -8.56 -7.86
CA MET A 115 -7.13 -7.87 -8.81
C MET A 115 -8.13 -6.97 -8.09
N ASP A 116 -8.49 -5.86 -8.73
CA ASP A 116 -9.65 -5.04 -8.43
C ASP A 116 -10.30 -4.53 -9.73
N VAL A 117 -11.25 -3.58 -9.63
CA VAL A 117 -11.95 -3.06 -10.83
C VAL A 117 -11.05 -2.26 -11.77
N SER A 118 -9.88 -1.84 -11.31
CA SER A 118 -8.96 -0.96 -12.05
C SER A 118 -7.72 -1.66 -12.59
N VAL A 119 -7.32 -2.79 -11.99
CA VAL A 119 -6.05 -3.45 -12.32
C VAL A 119 -6.09 -4.96 -12.03
N ILE A 120 -5.37 -5.72 -12.85
CA ILE A 120 -4.90 -7.06 -12.55
C ILE A 120 -3.41 -6.95 -12.29
N CYS A 121 -2.97 -7.23 -11.07
CA CYS A 121 -1.56 -7.19 -10.71
C CYS A 121 -0.75 -8.21 -11.50
N ALA A 122 0.53 -7.92 -11.75
CA ALA A 122 1.40 -8.78 -12.55
C ALA A 122 1.55 -10.18 -11.91
N PRO A 123 0.97 -11.25 -12.50
CA PRO A 123 0.83 -12.53 -11.79
C PRO A 123 2.17 -13.19 -11.45
N ARG A 124 3.19 -13.07 -12.33
CA ARG A 124 4.52 -13.63 -12.08
C ARG A 124 5.23 -12.90 -10.97
N TYR A 125 5.18 -11.56 -10.96
CA TYR A 125 5.74 -10.73 -9.92
C TYR A 125 5.05 -11.01 -8.57
N GLN A 126 3.72 -11.07 -8.55
CA GLN A 126 2.97 -11.37 -7.33
C GLN A 126 3.32 -12.75 -6.76
N ARG A 127 3.39 -13.78 -7.60
CA ARG A 127 3.79 -15.12 -7.17
C ARG A 127 5.18 -15.13 -6.57
N TRP A 128 6.14 -14.48 -7.22
CA TRP A 128 7.50 -14.35 -6.71
C TRP A 128 7.51 -13.67 -5.32
N ALA A 129 6.73 -12.60 -5.14
CA ALA A 129 6.64 -11.92 -3.86
C ALA A 129 6.03 -12.80 -2.76
N LEU A 130 4.99 -13.57 -3.07
CA LEU A 130 4.36 -14.51 -2.14
C LEU A 130 5.29 -15.68 -1.78
N ASP A 131 6.02 -16.21 -2.75
CA ASP A 131 7.01 -17.27 -2.51
C ASP A 131 8.16 -16.77 -1.64
N LEU A 132 8.60 -15.52 -1.82
CA LEU A 132 9.58 -14.88 -0.96
C LEU A 132 9.06 -14.71 0.47
N ALA A 133 7.82 -14.24 0.64
CA ALA A 133 7.18 -14.12 1.94
C ALA A 133 7.13 -15.47 2.67
N ALA A 134 6.71 -16.53 1.97
CA ALA A 134 6.67 -17.89 2.51
C ALA A 134 8.05 -18.40 2.92
N LYS A 135 9.08 -18.16 2.08
CA LYS A 135 10.47 -18.53 2.37
C LYS A 135 11.03 -17.86 3.62
N LEU A 136 10.65 -16.59 3.84
CA LEU A 136 11.14 -15.79 4.97
C LEU A 136 10.24 -15.88 6.20
N GLY A 137 9.09 -16.56 6.11
CA GLY A 137 8.12 -16.67 7.21
C GLY A 137 7.41 -15.36 7.53
N ILE A 138 7.32 -14.44 6.55
CA ILE A 138 6.60 -13.18 6.70
C ILE A 138 5.11 -13.46 6.46
N PRO A 139 4.23 -13.16 7.42
CA PRO A 139 2.79 -13.37 7.24
C PRO A 139 2.25 -12.42 6.18
N VAL A 140 1.45 -12.94 5.25
CA VAL A 140 0.80 -12.16 4.19
C VAL A 140 -0.63 -12.67 3.96
N GLN A 141 -1.47 -11.82 3.40
CA GLN A 141 -2.83 -12.14 3.01
C GLN A 141 -3.00 -11.86 1.52
N GLU A 142 -3.96 -12.50 0.89
CA GLU A 142 -4.25 -12.35 -0.53
C GLU A 142 -5.70 -11.91 -0.73
N SER A 143 -5.95 -11.03 -1.69
CA SER A 143 -7.29 -10.50 -1.92
C SER A 143 -7.59 -10.26 -3.40
N VAL A 144 -8.84 -10.56 -3.77
CA VAL A 144 -9.51 -10.14 -4.99
C VAL A 144 -10.65 -9.22 -4.60
N ARG A 145 -10.74 -8.04 -5.21
CA ARG A 145 -11.74 -7.01 -4.84
C ARG A 145 -12.67 -6.70 -6.01
N GLU A 146 -13.95 -6.57 -5.68
CA GLU A 146 -14.99 -6.18 -6.63
C GLU A 146 -15.18 -4.66 -6.74
N GLY A 147 -14.45 -3.89 -5.92
CA GLY A 147 -14.52 -2.44 -5.88
C GLY A 147 -13.17 -1.80 -5.56
N GLY A 148 -13.12 -0.48 -5.72
CA GLY A 148 -11.92 0.31 -5.48
C GLY A 148 -10.89 0.18 -6.62
N GLY A 149 -9.85 0.96 -6.52
CA GLY A 149 -8.70 0.97 -7.42
C GLY A 149 -7.45 1.41 -6.67
N ASN A 150 -6.34 1.55 -7.36
CA ASN A 150 -5.10 2.04 -6.80
C ASN A 150 -4.13 2.47 -7.90
N ASN A 151 -3.00 3.06 -7.51
CA ASN A 151 -2.00 3.59 -8.43
C ASN A 151 -1.42 2.56 -9.42
N ALA A 152 -1.48 1.25 -9.15
CA ALA A 152 -1.00 0.22 -10.07
C ALA A 152 -1.71 0.27 -11.44
N ALA A 153 -2.98 0.68 -11.46
CA ALA A 153 -3.75 0.83 -12.69
C ALA A 153 -3.08 1.77 -13.70
N THR A 154 -2.64 2.93 -13.23
CA THR A 154 -1.96 3.91 -14.10
C THR A 154 -0.52 3.54 -14.39
N ILE A 155 0.17 2.91 -13.45
CA ILE A 155 1.55 2.44 -13.65
C ILE A 155 1.61 1.37 -14.75
N GLN A 156 0.71 0.41 -14.72
CA GLN A 156 0.64 -0.67 -15.72
C GLN A 156 0.15 -0.22 -17.09
N SER A 157 -0.52 0.91 -17.20
CA SER A 157 -1.14 1.40 -18.44
C SER A 157 -0.48 2.65 -19.03
N THR A 158 0.56 3.19 -18.39
CA THR A 158 1.26 4.41 -18.85
C THR A 158 2.59 4.04 -19.52
N LEU A 159 2.93 4.74 -20.61
CA LEU A 159 4.09 4.43 -21.46
C LEU A 159 4.01 3.00 -22.02
N SER A 160 5.07 2.21 -21.83
CA SER A 160 5.10 0.79 -22.19
C SER A 160 4.47 -0.13 -21.13
N GLY A 161 4.03 0.45 -20.03
CA GLY A 161 3.60 -0.28 -18.85
C GLY A 161 4.74 -0.83 -18.01
N ALA A 162 4.53 -0.95 -16.71
CA ALA A 162 5.46 -1.63 -15.81
C ALA A 162 4.71 -2.64 -14.94
N PRO A 163 5.22 -3.87 -14.77
CA PRO A 163 4.64 -4.83 -13.85
C PRO A 163 4.53 -4.22 -12.45
N ALA A 164 3.35 -4.33 -11.85
CA ALA A 164 3.10 -3.78 -10.52
C ALA A 164 2.43 -4.80 -9.61
N ILE A 165 2.77 -4.74 -8.32
CA ILE A 165 2.07 -5.43 -7.23
C ILE A 165 1.59 -4.41 -6.21
N VAL A 166 0.56 -4.78 -5.47
CA VAL A 166 -0.01 -3.95 -4.40
C VAL A 166 0.18 -4.67 -3.07
N ALA A 167 0.90 -4.02 -2.16
CA ALA A 167 1.12 -4.49 -0.80
C ALA A 167 0.52 -3.46 0.16
N GLY A 168 -0.57 -3.81 0.84
CA GLY A 168 -1.30 -2.87 1.68
C GLY A 168 -1.31 -3.25 3.15
N VAL A 169 -1.20 -2.24 4.00
CA VAL A 169 -1.44 -2.38 5.44
C VAL A 169 -2.94 -2.52 5.67
N PRO A 170 -3.44 -3.59 6.33
CA PRO A 170 -4.86 -3.73 6.62
C PRO A 170 -5.40 -2.59 7.48
N VAL A 171 -6.51 -2.01 7.06
CA VAL A 171 -7.18 -0.88 7.73
C VAL A 171 -8.67 -1.16 7.84
N ARG A 172 -9.21 -1.17 9.05
CA ARG A 172 -10.66 -1.12 9.27
C ARG A 172 -11.16 0.31 9.12
N TYR A 173 -12.36 0.45 8.58
CA TYR A 173 -13.06 1.74 8.43
C TYR A 173 -12.29 2.73 7.56
N ALA A 174 -11.58 2.25 6.53
CA ALA A 174 -11.02 3.11 5.50
C ALA A 174 -12.10 4.05 4.93
N HIS A 175 -11.72 5.25 4.49
CA HIS A 175 -12.62 6.31 4.05
C HIS A 175 -13.61 6.83 5.13
N SER A 176 -13.31 6.58 6.41
CA SER A 176 -14.07 7.12 7.53
C SER A 176 -13.27 8.13 8.36
N THR A 177 -13.92 8.70 9.38
CA THR A 177 -13.28 9.67 10.27
C THR A 177 -12.25 9.06 11.20
N ASP A 178 -12.39 7.76 11.50
CA ASP A 178 -11.58 7.03 12.48
C ASP A 178 -11.23 5.63 11.92
N CYS A 179 -10.03 5.52 11.40
CA CYS A 179 -9.48 4.26 10.89
C CYS A 179 -8.77 3.51 12.01
N ILE A 180 -8.75 2.18 11.89
CA ILE A 180 -8.02 1.29 12.81
C ILE A 180 -7.10 0.38 12.03
N SER A 181 -5.85 0.29 12.46
CA SER A 181 -4.87 -0.69 12.00
C SER A 181 -4.10 -1.27 13.19
N THR A 182 -3.08 -2.09 12.94
CA THR A 182 -2.25 -2.64 13.99
C THR A 182 -0.77 -2.39 13.73
N GLU A 183 -0.01 -2.29 14.83
CA GLU A 183 1.44 -2.22 14.79
C GLU A 183 2.04 -3.46 14.12
N PHE A 184 1.43 -4.65 14.39
CA PHE A 184 1.84 -5.91 13.77
C PHE A 184 1.73 -5.87 12.24
N ASP A 185 0.59 -5.42 11.69
CA ASP A 185 0.37 -5.36 10.25
C ASP A 185 1.28 -4.31 9.59
N PHE A 186 1.47 -3.17 10.24
CA PHE A 186 2.41 -2.14 9.80
C PHE A 186 3.84 -2.69 9.73
N GLU A 187 4.32 -3.31 10.82
CA GLU A 187 5.67 -3.87 10.90
C GLU A 187 5.88 -5.00 9.89
N ALA A 188 4.93 -5.92 9.75
CA ALA A 188 5.00 -6.99 8.75
C ALA A 188 5.03 -6.43 7.32
N THR A 189 4.31 -5.33 7.05
CA THR A 189 4.36 -4.66 5.75
C THR A 189 5.74 -4.04 5.49
N VAL A 190 6.31 -3.35 6.47
CA VAL A 190 7.67 -2.80 6.38
C VAL A 190 8.69 -3.90 6.10
N GLN A 191 8.64 -5.00 6.86
CA GLN A 191 9.53 -6.16 6.67
C GLN A 191 9.38 -6.77 5.27
N MET A 192 8.14 -6.89 4.78
CA MET A 192 7.89 -7.43 3.45
C MET A 192 8.47 -6.54 2.35
N VAL A 193 8.30 -5.23 2.45
CA VAL A 193 8.87 -4.29 1.47
C VAL A 193 10.39 -4.31 1.49
N ILE A 194 11.02 -4.34 2.66
CA ILE A 194 12.47 -4.51 2.79
C ILE A 194 12.91 -5.80 2.12
N ALA A 195 12.24 -6.92 2.41
CA ALA A 195 12.57 -8.21 1.80
C ALA A 195 12.47 -8.18 0.27
N LEU A 196 11.44 -7.55 -0.29
CA LEU A 196 11.31 -7.36 -1.73
C LEU A 196 12.51 -6.57 -2.28
N LEU A 197 12.83 -5.42 -1.71
CA LEU A 197 13.90 -4.55 -2.18
C LEU A 197 15.31 -5.17 -2.05
N GLU A 198 15.54 -6.00 -1.04
CA GLU A 198 16.82 -6.70 -0.85
C GLU A 198 17.00 -7.91 -1.78
N ASN A 199 15.93 -8.45 -2.38
CA ASN A 199 15.98 -9.67 -3.18
C ASN A 199 15.61 -9.46 -4.67
N ILE A 200 15.28 -8.23 -5.09
CA ILE A 200 14.84 -7.95 -6.46
C ILE A 200 16.03 -7.40 -7.26
N ASP A 201 16.59 -8.24 -8.09
CA ASP A 201 17.69 -7.88 -9.01
C ASP A 201 17.23 -7.81 -10.47
N ALA A 202 18.15 -7.47 -11.36
CA ALA A 202 17.87 -7.34 -12.78
C ALA A 202 17.40 -8.66 -13.44
N ASP A 203 17.83 -9.83 -12.94
CA ASP A 203 17.40 -11.13 -13.46
C ASP A 203 15.98 -11.44 -13.02
N VAL A 204 15.65 -11.15 -11.77
CA VAL A 204 14.29 -11.25 -11.23
C VAL A 204 13.34 -10.32 -12.00
N ILE A 205 13.72 -9.04 -12.20
CA ILE A 205 12.91 -8.09 -12.97
C ILE A 205 12.62 -8.59 -14.38
N ARG A 206 13.63 -9.12 -15.08
CA ARG A 206 13.47 -9.68 -16.43
C ARG A 206 12.57 -10.92 -16.50
N SER A 207 12.32 -11.58 -15.39
CA SER A 207 11.47 -12.77 -15.33
C SER A 207 9.97 -12.44 -15.28
N PHE A 208 9.59 -11.19 -15.04
CA PHE A 208 8.22 -10.71 -14.97
C PHE A 208 7.73 -10.23 -16.33
#